data_d2703e0c4ee6eb9bcea3cc81e284fc87
#
_entry.id   d2703e0c4ee6eb9bcea3cc81e284fc87
#
_cell.length_a   1.000
_cell.length_b   1.000
_cell.length_c   1.000
_cell.angle_alpha   90.00
_cell.angle_beta   90.00
_cell.angle_gamma   90.00
#
_symmetry.space_group_name_H-M   'P 1'
#
loop_
_entity.id
_entity.type
_entity.pdbx_description
1 polymer ?
#
loop_
_entity_poly.entity_id
_entity_poly.type
_entity_poly.pdbx_seq_one_letter_code
_entity_poly.pdbx_strand_id
1 'polypeptide(L)'
;MANLTLVQAINLALIQEMEKDNRVLLLGEDIGLNGGVFRATEGLFQRFGENRVVDTPLAESGIMGTAIGLAMGGLRPIPEIQFEGFLGPAFDQLTNQCARSNTRTRGALTCPLVLRVPVGGGIHAPEHHSDSPEAIYTHTWT
;
A
#
# COMPACT_ATOMS: atom_id res chain seq x y z
N MET A 1 14.06 10.21 -23.33
CA MET A 1 13.29 9.63 -22.21
C MET A 1 11.83 9.59 -22.65
N ALA A 2 11.15 8.46 -22.48
CA ALA A 2 9.72 8.38 -22.77
C ALA A 2 8.94 9.17 -21.72
N ASN A 3 7.95 9.97 -22.15
CA ASN A 3 7.03 10.64 -21.23
C ASN A 3 6.04 9.58 -20.70
N LEU A 4 6.05 9.35 -19.39
CA LEU A 4 5.12 8.44 -18.72
C LEU A 4 4.08 9.26 -17.95
N THR A 5 2.85 8.74 -17.85
CA THR A 5 1.89 9.23 -16.87
C THR A 5 2.34 8.78 -15.46
N LEU A 6 1.80 9.42 -14.41
CA LEU A 6 2.09 9.03 -13.03
C LEU A 6 1.76 7.55 -12.77
N VAL A 7 0.60 7.08 -13.25
CA VAL A 7 0.18 5.67 -13.11
C VAL A 7 1.17 4.73 -13.80
N GLN A 8 1.60 5.05 -15.02
CA GLN A 8 2.59 4.24 -15.72
C GLN A 8 3.95 4.22 -15.01
N ALA A 9 4.37 5.35 -14.43
CA ALA A 9 5.61 5.41 -13.66
C ALA A 9 5.54 4.56 -12.38
N ILE A 10 4.40 4.59 -11.68
CA ILE A 10 4.15 3.74 -10.51
C ILE A 10 4.17 2.25 -10.91
N ASN A 11 3.43 1.89 -11.96
CA ASN A 11 3.41 0.50 -12.45
C ASN A 11 4.81 0.00 -12.79
N LEU A 12 5.59 0.79 -13.53
CA LEU A 12 6.97 0.46 -13.88
C LEU A 12 7.86 0.30 -12.63
N ALA A 13 7.73 1.18 -11.65
CA ALA A 13 8.49 1.09 -10.41
C ALA A 13 8.16 -0.19 -9.63
N LEU A 14 6.87 -0.56 -9.56
CA LEU A 14 6.42 -1.80 -8.92
C LEU A 14 7.01 -3.03 -9.64
N ILE A 15 6.98 -3.05 -10.98
CA ILE A 15 7.62 -4.11 -11.78
C ILE A 15 9.10 -4.23 -11.41
N GLN A 16 9.84 -3.13 -11.46
CA GLN A 16 11.28 -3.12 -11.22
C GLN A 16 11.65 -3.61 -9.81
N GLU A 17 10.94 -3.15 -8.79
CA GLU A 17 11.22 -3.58 -7.42
C GLU A 17 10.82 -5.04 -7.17
N MET A 18 9.74 -5.52 -7.76
CA MET A 18 9.34 -6.92 -7.66
C MET A 18 10.27 -7.87 -8.42
N GLU A 19 10.89 -7.43 -9.51
CA GLU A 19 11.92 -8.19 -10.21
C GLU A 19 13.23 -8.26 -9.43
N LYS A 20 13.58 -7.17 -8.77
CA LYS A 20 14.85 -7.02 -8.05
C LYS A 20 14.87 -7.73 -6.71
N ASP A 21 13.73 -7.80 -6.01
CA ASP A 21 13.63 -8.38 -4.68
C ASP A 21 12.40 -9.29 -4.56
N ASN A 22 12.62 -10.60 -4.37
CA ASN A 22 11.55 -11.57 -4.22
C ASN A 22 10.72 -11.42 -2.94
N ARG A 23 11.16 -10.61 -1.99
CA ARG A 23 10.41 -10.29 -0.76
C ARG A 23 9.35 -9.22 -0.98
N VAL A 24 9.41 -8.45 -2.08
CA VAL A 24 8.40 -7.44 -2.41
C VAL A 24 7.12 -8.14 -2.86
N LEU A 25 6.00 -7.79 -2.25
CA LEU A 25 4.67 -8.26 -2.65
C LEU A 25 3.65 -7.12 -2.50
N LEU A 26 2.59 -7.22 -3.28
CA LEU A 26 1.48 -6.28 -3.26
C LEU A 26 0.27 -6.93 -2.60
N LEU A 27 -0.50 -6.18 -1.83
CA LEU A 27 -1.78 -6.63 -1.28
C LEU A 27 -2.76 -5.46 -1.22
N GLY A 28 -4.02 -5.72 -1.52
CA GLY A 28 -5.07 -4.69 -1.52
C GLY A 28 -6.32 -5.16 -2.28
N GLU A 29 -7.32 -4.31 -2.31
CA GLU A 29 -8.58 -4.60 -2.97
C GLU A 29 -8.44 -4.43 -4.48
N ASP A 30 -8.87 -5.45 -5.25
CA ASP A 30 -8.92 -5.46 -6.72
C ASP A 30 -7.58 -5.21 -7.42
N ILE A 31 -6.46 -5.34 -6.72
CA ILE A 31 -5.13 -5.07 -7.28
C ILE A 31 -4.58 -6.19 -8.17
N GLY A 32 -5.15 -7.39 -8.05
CA GLY A 32 -4.75 -8.57 -8.81
C GLY A 32 -5.32 -8.60 -10.22
N LEU A 33 -6.40 -9.34 -10.42
CA LEU A 33 -7.01 -9.52 -11.74
C LEU A 33 -7.49 -8.20 -12.36
N ASN A 34 -8.04 -7.31 -11.57
CA ASN A 34 -8.54 -6.02 -12.03
C ASN A 34 -7.43 -4.98 -12.27
N GLY A 35 -6.25 -5.15 -11.70
CA GLY A 35 -5.12 -4.21 -11.86
C GLY A 35 -5.27 -2.91 -11.06
N GLY A 36 -6.11 -2.92 -10.02
CA GLY A 36 -6.40 -1.77 -9.16
C GLY A 36 -7.39 -0.77 -9.75
N VAL A 37 -8.01 0.03 -8.88
CA VAL A 37 -9.04 1.03 -9.27
C VAL A 37 -8.48 2.03 -10.29
N PHE A 38 -7.22 2.44 -10.14
CA PHE A 38 -6.53 3.35 -11.06
C PHE A 38 -5.58 2.64 -12.02
N ARG A 39 -5.66 1.32 -12.16
CA ARG A 39 -4.81 0.52 -13.05
C ARG A 39 -3.30 0.60 -12.75
N ALA A 40 -2.93 0.95 -11.53
CA ALA A 40 -1.53 1.05 -11.15
C ALA A 40 -0.83 -0.31 -11.04
N THR A 41 -1.58 -1.39 -10.87
CA THR A 41 -1.06 -2.77 -10.77
C THR A 41 -1.42 -3.64 -11.98
N GLU A 42 -1.90 -3.01 -13.07
CA GLU A 42 -2.26 -3.75 -14.29
C GLU A 42 -1.10 -4.60 -14.83
N GLY A 43 -1.39 -5.86 -15.16
CA GLY A 43 -0.40 -6.82 -15.67
C GLY A 43 0.51 -7.46 -14.62
N LEU A 44 0.51 -6.99 -13.37
CA LEU A 44 1.40 -7.52 -12.34
C LEU A 44 0.98 -8.92 -11.86
N PHE A 45 -0.32 -9.17 -11.75
CA PHE A 45 -0.83 -10.48 -11.35
C PHE A 45 -0.44 -11.58 -12.34
N GLN A 46 -0.54 -11.32 -13.65
CA GLN A 46 -0.15 -12.27 -14.70
C GLN A 46 1.36 -12.52 -14.70
N ARG A 47 2.15 -11.52 -14.30
CA ARG A 47 3.61 -11.60 -14.30
C ARG A 47 4.17 -12.27 -13.06
N PHE A 48 3.65 -11.97 -11.87
CA PHE A 48 4.24 -12.37 -10.59
C PHE A 48 3.40 -13.39 -9.81
N GLY A 49 2.16 -13.64 -10.24
CA GLY A 49 1.27 -14.64 -9.65
C GLY A 49 0.60 -14.20 -8.35
N GLU A 50 -0.34 -15.03 -7.90
CA GLU A 50 -1.22 -14.78 -6.75
C GLU A 50 -0.49 -14.67 -5.41
N ASN A 51 0.69 -15.28 -5.28
CA ASN A 51 1.49 -15.22 -4.06
C ASN A 51 2.24 -13.88 -3.90
N ARG A 52 2.35 -13.10 -4.96
CA ARG A 52 3.07 -11.82 -4.98
C ARG A 52 2.16 -10.61 -5.25
N VAL A 53 0.98 -10.84 -5.80
CA VAL A 53 -0.05 -9.82 -6.04
C VAL A 53 -1.35 -10.38 -5.49
N VAL A 54 -1.69 -9.98 -4.27
CA VAL A 54 -2.73 -10.60 -3.44
C VAL A 54 -3.97 -9.71 -3.41
N ASP A 55 -5.07 -10.18 -4.00
CA ASP A 55 -6.37 -9.58 -3.79
C ASP A 55 -6.87 -9.84 -2.36
N THR A 56 -7.34 -8.82 -1.68
CA THR A 56 -7.85 -8.92 -0.32
C THR A 56 -9.36 -8.61 -0.29
N PRO A 57 -10.07 -9.09 0.74
CA PRO A 57 -11.38 -8.53 1.05
C PRO A 57 -11.31 -7.04 1.38
N LEU A 58 -12.46 -6.35 1.28
CA LEU A 58 -12.63 -4.96 1.72
C LEU A 58 -12.53 -4.90 3.25
N ALA A 59 -11.33 -4.67 3.75
CA ALA A 59 -11.03 -4.63 5.18
C ALA A 59 -9.69 -3.91 5.43
N GLU A 60 -9.68 -2.60 5.39
CA GLU A 60 -8.46 -1.78 5.41
C GLU A 60 -7.61 -2.01 6.68
N SER A 61 -8.24 -2.20 7.83
CA SER A 61 -7.53 -2.62 9.05
C SER A 61 -6.84 -3.97 8.88
N GLY A 62 -7.49 -4.91 8.19
CA GLY A 62 -6.95 -6.23 7.89
C GLY A 62 -5.80 -6.16 6.89
N ILE A 63 -5.94 -5.36 5.84
CA ILE A 63 -4.89 -5.13 4.84
C ILE A 63 -3.63 -4.59 5.52
N MET A 64 -3.77 -3.54 6.32
CA MET A 64 -2.63 -2.95 7.03
C MET A 64 -2.06 -3.86 8.09
N GLY A 65 -2.89 -4.53 8.90
CA GLY A 65 -2.43 -5.48 9.91
C GLY A 65 -1.65 -6.65 9.30
N THR A 66 -2.13 -7.19 8.18
CA THR A 66 -1.43 -8.22 7.42
C THR A 66 -0.09 -7.73 6.88
N ALA A 67 -0.07 -6.53 6.27
CA ALA A 67 1.16 -5.93 5.77
C ALA A 67 2.21 -5.73 6.87
N ILE A 68 1.80 -5.28 8.05
CA ILE A 68 2.69 -5.12 9.21
C ILE A 68 3.28 -6.49 9.63
N GLY A 69 2.43 -7.52 9.75
CA GLY A 69 2.89 -8.87 10.08
C GLY A 69 3.87 -9.43 9.06
N LEU A 70 3.60 -9.26 7.77
CA LEU A 70 4.48 -9.66 6.66
C LEU A 70 5.83 -8.92 6.72
N ALA A 71 5.80 -7.61 6.98
CA ALA A 71 7.01 -6.80 7.12
C ALA A 71 7.87 -7.25 8.32
N MET A 72 7.27 -7.49 9.47
CA MET A 72 7.95 -8.03 10.65
C MET A 72 8.49 -9.45 10.41
N GLY A 73 7.84 -10.22 9.53
CA GLY A 73 8.29 -11.53 9.07
C GLY A 73 9.42 -11.51 8.04
N GLY A 74 9.91 -10.32 7.66
CA GLY A 74 11.06 -10.15 6.74
C GLY A 74 10.70 -9.93 5.28
N LEU A 75 9.41 -9.82 4.94
CA LEU A 75 8.95 -9.44 3.61
C LEU A 75 8.94 -7.91 3.45
N ARG A 76 8.67 -7.44 2.24
CA ARG A 76 8.56 -6.01 1.89
C ARG A 76 7.21 -5.75 1.23
N PRO A 77 6.14 -5.72 2.01
CA PRO A 77 4.81 -5.53 1.48
C PRO A 77 4.58 -4.09 1.02
N ILE A 78 3.83 -3.98 -0.07
CA ILE A 78 3.32 -2.72 -0.59
C ILE A 78 1.79 -2.81 -0.58
N PRO A 79 1.14 -2.54 0.58
CA PRO A 79 -0.32 -2.48 0.63
C PRO A 79 -0.85 -1.30 -0.17
N GLU A 80 -2.02 -1.48 -0.78
CA GLU A 80 -2.80 -0.43 -1.42
C GLU A 80 -4.16 -0.31 -0.73
N ILE A 81 -4.51 0.92 -0.34
CA ILE A 81 -5.86 1.32 0.05
C ILE A 81 -6.43 2.15 -1.09
N GLN A 82 -7.67 1.89 -1.49
CA GLN A 82 -8.24 2.42 -2.73
C GLN A 82 -8.36 3.95 -2.77
N PHE A 83 -8.64 4.57 -1.61
CA PHE A 83 -8.77 6.03 -1.46
C PHE A 83 -8.36 6.46 -0.06
N GLU A 84 -7.82 7.66 0.08
CA GLU A 84 -7.26 8.11 1.36
C GLU A 84 -8.31 8.27 2.47
N GLY A 85 -9.56 8.63 2.13
CA GLY A 85 -10.66 8.64 3.08
C GLY A 85 -10.96 7.28 3.72
N PHE A 86 -10.52 6.18 3.11
CA PHE A 86 -10.65 4.82 3.65
C PHE A 86 -9.52 4.42 4.59
N LEU A 87 -8.54 5.30 4.83
CA LEU A 87 -7.51 5.05 5.84
C LEU A 87 -8.03 5.12 7.28
N GLY A 88 -9.21 5.70 7.51
CA GLY A 88 -9.80 5.77 8.84
C GLY A 88 -9.80 4.45 9.62
N PRO A 89 -10.35 3.35 9.07
CA PRO A 89 -10.30 2.03 9.70
C PRO A 89 -8.88 1.47 9.93
N ALA A 90 -7.91 1.87 9.11
CA ALA A 90 -6.52 1.44 9.20
C ALA A 90 -5.65 2.35 10.08
N PHE A 91 -6.19 3.45 10.61
CA PHE A 91 -5.45 4.48 11.34
C PHE A 91 -4.65 3.93 12.51
N ASP A 92 -5.26 3.10 13.35
CA ASP A 92 -4.58 2.47 14.48
C ASP A 92 -3.41 1.59 14.02
N GLN A 93 -3.59 0.83 12.96
CA GLN A 93 -2.55 -0.03 12.42
C GLN A 93 -1.34 0.79 11.96
N LEU A 94 -1.57 1.93 11.31
CA LEU A 94 -0.51 2.83 10.87
C LEU A 94 0.20 3.51 12.04
N THR A 95 -0.55 4.18 12.90
CA THR A 95 -0.01 5.10 13.90
C THR A 95 0.48 4.41 15.17
N ASN A 96 -0.18 3.34 15.60
CA ASN A 96 0.14 2.64 16.83
C ASN A 96 0.93 1.35 16.59
N GLN A 97 0.65 0.60 15.54
CA GLN A 97 1.32 -0.67 15.30
C GLN A 97 2.54 -0.50 14.40
N CYS A 98 2.40 0.08 13.21
CA CYS A 98 3.51 0.24 12.27
C CYS A 98 4.55 1.25 12.80
N ALA A 99 4.15 2.51 12.96
CA ALA A 99 5.06 3.60 13.28
C ALA A 99 5.84 3.44 14.59
N ARG A 100 5.22 2.81 15.59
CA ARG A 100 5.83 2.66 16.93
C ARG A 100 6.50 1.32 17.19
N SER A 101 6.41 0.38 16.26
CA SER A 101 6.95 -0.99 16.45
C SER A 101 8.46 -0.98 16.78
N ASN A 102 9.24 -0.22 16.04
CA ASN A 102 10.68 -0.12 16.23
C ASN A 102 11.03 0.42 17.63
N THR A 103 10.48 1.56 17.99
CA THR A 103 10.72 2.18 19.32
C THR A 103 10.23 1.28 20.46
N ARG A 104 9.03 0.72 20.35
CA ARG A 104 8.43 -0.17 21.36
C ARG A 104 9.27 -1.42 21.60
N THR A 105 9.88 -1.95 20.56
CA THR A 105 10.73 -3.16 20.65
C THR A 105 12.22 -2.85 20.80
N ARG A 106 12.60 -1.57 20.98
CA ARG A 106 13.99 -1.12 21.06
C ARG A 106 14.84 -1.58 19.88
N GLY A 107 14.27 -1.49 18.67
CA GLY A 107 14.94 -1.87 17.43
C GLY A 107 14.89 -3.35 17.08
N ALA A 108 14.26 -4.20 17.91
CA ALA A 108 14.18 -5.64 17.64
C ALA A 108 13.26 -5.97 16.45
N LEU A 109 12.22 -5.18 16.22
CA LEU A 109 11.32 -5.33 15.09
C LEU A 109 11.33 -4.06 14.24
N THR A 110 11.42 -4.25 12.93
CA THR A 110 11.24 -3.19 11.94
C THR A 110 10.03 -3.49 11.08
N CYS A 111 9.44 -2.46 10.47
CA CYS A 111 8.26 -2.59 9.62
C CYS A 111 8.53 -1.97 8.23
N PRO A 112 9.37 -2.60 7.39
CA PRO A 112 9.73 -2.07 6.08
C PRO A 112 8.62 -2.30 5.07
N LEU A 113 7.64 -1.41 5.05
CA LEU A 113 6.54 -1.40 4.09
C LEU A 113 6.38 -0.06 3.39
N VAL A 114 5.67 -0.04 2.26
CA VAL A 114 5.28 1.18 1.55
C VAL A 114 3.78 1.13 1.32
N LEU A 115 3.02 1.90 2.08
CA LEU A 115 1.58 2.07 1.82
C LEU A 115 1.36 3.00 0.64
N ARG A 116 0.55 2.57 -0.32
CA ARG A 116 0.11 3.38 -1.45
C ARG A 116 -1.38 3.70 -1.32
N VAL A 117 -1.69 4.98 -1.50
CA VAL A 117 -3.07 5.47 -1.43
C VAL A 117 -3.26 6.62 -2.42
N PRO A 118 -4.25 6.56 -3.30
CA PRO A 118 -4.64 7.73 -4.11
C PRO A 118 -5.25 8.82 -3.22
N VAL A 119 -4.95 10.08 -3.54
CA VAL A 119 -5.33 11.26 -2.76
C VAL A 119 -5.86 12.36 -3.65
N GLY A 120 -6.75 13.19 -3.12
CA GLY A 120 -7.20 14.44 -3.72
C GLY A 120 -8.46 14.34 -4.56
N GLY A 121 -9.01 15.50 -4.89
CA GLY A 121 -10.32 15.69 -5.51
C GLY A 121 -10.39 15.52 -7.03
N GLY A 122 -9.36 14.99 -7.70
CA GLY A 122 -9.27 14.94 -9.16
C GLY A 122 -10.37 14.14 -9.85
N ILE A 123 -10.97 13.18 -9.17
CA ILE A 123 -12.07 12.37 -9.72
C ILE A 123 -13.45 13.00 -9.52
N HIS A 124 -13.54 14.10 -8.78
CA HIS A 124 -14.80 14.80 -8.46
C HIS A 124 -15.87 13.90 -7.78
N ALA A 125 -15.45 12.85 -7.08
CA ALA A 125 -16.36 12.03 -6.30
C ALA A 125 -16.64 12.67 -4.92
N PRO A 126 -17.84 12.46 -4.35
CA PRO A 126 -18.18 12.99 -3.04
C PRO A 126 -17.51 12.21 -1.91
N GLU A 127 -17.40 12.88 -0.74
CA GLU A 127 -16.93 12.30 0.52
C GLU A 127 -15.57 11.62 0.41
N HIS A 128 -15.40 10.45 0.99
CA HIS A 128 -14.16 9.68 1.17
C HIS A 128 -13.28 9.48 -0.08
N HIS A 129 -13.82 9.68 -1.27
CA HIS A 129 -13.09 9.48 -2.52
C HIS A 129 -12.31 10.72 -2.98
N SER A 130 -12.42 11.84 -2.26
CA SER A 130 -11.77 13.10 -2.62
C SER A 130 -11.04 13.74 -1.44
N ASP A 131 -10.81 12.99 -0.38
CA ASP A 131 -10.13 13.47 0.82
C ASP A 131 -8.63 13.67 0.59
N SER A 132 -8.03 14.51 1.44
CA SER A 132 -6.59 14.81 1.47
C SER A 132 -6.15 15.01 2.93
N PRO A 133 -6.19 13.95 3.76
CA PRO A 133 -5.85 14.00 5.19
C PRO A 133 -4.36 13.76 5.49
N GLU A 134 -3.45 13.95 4.55
CA GLU A 134 -2.00 13.63 4.68
C GLU A 134 -1.37 14.25 5.93
N ALA A 135 -1.84 15.44 6.33
CA ALA A 135 -1.33 16.14 7.50
C ALA A 135 -1.45 15.33 8.80
N ILE A 136 -2.48 14.45 8.90
CA ILE A 136 -2.69 13.60 10.07
C ILE A 136 -1.54 12.59 10.20
N TYR A 137 -1.10 12.03 9.07
CA TYR A 137 -0.06 10.99 9.06
C TYR A 137 1.34 11.58 9.19
N THR A 138 1.58 12.80 8.70
CA THR A 138 2.87 13.47 8.84
C THR A 138 3.22 13.85 10.28
N HIS A 139 2.24 13.90 11.18
CA HIS A 139 2.46 14.11 12.61
C HIS A 139 2.77 12.82 13.39
N THR A 140 2.71 11.67 12.73
CA THR A 140 2.97 10.39 13.40
C THR A 140 4.47 10.13 13.48
N TRP A 141 4.97 9.96 14.70
CA TRP A 141 6.37 9.61 14.96
C TRP A 141 6.68 8.17 14.52
N THR A 142 7.78 8.01 13.79
CA THR A 142 8.34 6.70 13.38
C THR A 142 9.66 6.41 14.07
#